data_6b510bb06ec19ec743bdbf4a526c60ac
#
_entry.id   6b510bb06ec19ec743bdbf4a526c60ac
#
_cell.length_a   1.000
_cell.length_b   1.000
_cell.length_c   1.000
_cell.angle_alpha   90.00
_cell.angle_beta   90.00
_cell.angle_gamma   90.00
#
_symmetry.space_group_name_H-M   'P 1'
#
loop_
_entity.id
_entity.type
_entity.pdbx_description
1 polymer ?
#
loop_
_entity_poly.entity_id
_entity_poly.type
_entity_poly.pdbx_seq_one_letter_code
_entity_poly.pdbx_strand_id
1 'polypeptide(L)'
;VDVAVVCNFVAVEDPRITLFSGTFKREIVPKKLGLGSYYFSFYAGSLPKLAKLTAIIRGKDFMQSIRNSSFPDFINLSDFKPSPEISLWAAKNSAGEYEYKYSVKTDADLVLSSISTPESTFTQAKELIQNMENFPDGMYNTVFRFLNYYGMEFSFDVKLMKIADLILSENSIKTEFEEELIDYYVVSSNDTVSKIATLYNLHPGEIVIANDIKDPSKIFPGQVLKIAKIIFKDSPLSIKIDISKNKMYLYYYDRLIKNFTVAVGTSDSTPPGEYRIMYREKEPALYWYGEYIRPGSIINGIGSRWLQLSFPQYGIHGTNKPWEIGKRISHGCIRMFNFDVEQIDFIVSLGTQVTVYKSEGE
;
A
#
# COMPACT_ATOMS: atom_id res chain seq x y z
N VAL A 1 -14.14 10.39 13.78
CA VAL A 1 -15.49 10.99 13.70
C VAL A 1 -15.36 12.47 14.03
N ASP A 2 -15.88 13.30 13.15
CA ASP A 2 -15.88 14.73 13.27
C ASP A 2 -17.31 15.21 13.55
N VAL A 3 -17.46 16.02 14.59
CA VAL A 3 -18.75 16.54 14.99
C VAL A 3 -18.64 18.06 15.09
N ALA A 4 -19.45 18.78 14.30
CA ALA A 4 -19.60 20.23 14.44
C ALA A 4 -20.85 20.54 15.26
N VAL A 5 -20.69 21.40 16.26
CA VAL A 5 -21.81 21.90 17.09
C VAL A 5 -21.91 23.41 16.89
N VAL A 6 -23.08 23.87 16.46
CA VAL A 6 -23.38 25.27 16.31
C VAL A 6 -24.44 25.67 17.35
N CYS A 7 -24.12 26.63 18.18
CA CYS A 7 -25.04 27.16 19.16
C CYS A 7 -25.52 28.56 18.72
N ASN A 8 -26.78 28.85 18.86
CA ASN A 8 -27.38 30.15 18.57
C ASN A 8 -27.29 31.16 19.76
N PHE A 9 -26.46 30.84 20.73
CA PHE A 9 -26.21 31.69 21.93
C PHE A 9 -24.73 31.66 22.30
N VAL A 10 -24.27 32.63 23.04
CA VAL A 10 -22.90 32.68 23.57
C VAL A 10 -22.83 31.79 24.81
N ALA A 11 -22.07 30.70 24.73
CA ALA A 11 -21.81 29.86 25.88
C ALA A 11 -20.89 30.58 26.90
N VAL A 12 -21.17 30.43 28.18
CA VAL A 12 -20.35 31.00 29.27
C VAL A 12 -19.06 30.17 29.44
N GLU A 13 -19.16 28.88 29.21
CA GLU A 13 -18.03 27.95 29.20
C GLU A 13 -18.01 27.22 27.89
N ASP A 14 -16.83 26.78 27.43
CA ASP A 14 -16.74 25.96 26.25
C ASP A 14 -17.55 24.66 26.43
N PRO A 15 -18.38 24.29 25.45
CA PRO A 15 -19.23 23.12 25.56
C PRO A 15 -18.36 21.87 25.67
N ARG A 16 -18.83 20.87 26.41
CA ARG A 16 -18.17 19.57 26.54
C ARG A 16 -19.07 18.52 25.96
N ILE A 17 -18.48 17.66 25.12
CA ILE A 17 -19.15 16.43 24.68
C ILE A 17 -18.72 15.30 25.60
N THR A 18 -19.68 14.58 26.13
CA THR A 18 -19.43 13.39 26.90
C THR A 18 -19.96 12.17 26.15
N LEU A 19 -19.07 11.22 25.94
CA LEU A 19 -19.41 9.92 25.38
C LEU A 19 -19.68 8.93 26.51
N PHE A 20 -20.78 8.20 26.42
CA PHE A 20 -21.17 7.20 27.40
C PHE A 20 -21.39 5.86 26.75
N SER A 21 -20.89 4.79 27.37
CA SER A 21 -21.24 3.41 27.04
C SER A 21 -21.09 2.54 28.28
N GLY A 22 -22.20 2.15 28.89
CA GLY A 22 -22.17 1.46 30.18
C GLY A 22 -21.46 2.28 31.26
N THR A 23 -20.40 1.77 31.83
CA THR A 23 -19.54 2.45 32.83
C THR A 23 -18.52 3.40 32.17
N PHE A 24 -18.37 3.36 30.87
CA PHE A 24 -17.43 4.19 30.14
C PHE A 24 -17.95 5.63 30.02
N LYS A 25 -17.09 6.58 30.38
CA LYS A 25 -17.34 8.01 30.21
C LYS A 25 -16.08 8.70 29.74
N ARG A 26 -16.15 9.42 28.60
CA ARG A 26 -15.05 10.24 28.07
C ARG A 26 -15.55 11.64 27.76
N GLU A 27 -14.90 12.66 28.28
CA GLU A 27 -15.14 14.07 27.93
C GLU A 27 -14.19 14.49 26.80
N ILE A 28 -14.74 15.18 25.80
CA ILE A 28 -14.00 15.71 24.67
C ILE A 28 -14.11 17.23 24.70
N VAL A 29 -12.96 17.89 24.68
CA VAL A 29 -12.88 19.35 24.67
C VAL A 29 -12.92 19.82 23.20
N PRO A 30 -13.80 20.77 22.85
CA PRO A 30 -13.92 21.27 21.50
C PRO A 30 -12.79 22.22 21.12
N LYS A 31 -12.52 22.26 19.80
CA LYS A 31 -11.82 23.39 19.19
C LYS A 31 -12.82 24.46 18.80
N LYS A 32 -12.68 25.66 19.35
CA LYS A 32 -13.53 26.79 19.00
C LYS A 32 -13.22 27.29 17.59
N LEU A 33 -14.22 27.35 16.73
CA LEU A 33 -14.11 27.86 15.36
C LEU A 33 -14.59 29.31 15.19
N GLY A 34 -15.37 29.83 16.16
CA GLY A 34 -15.95 31.15 16.13
C GLY A 34 -16.99 31.35 17.24
N LEU A 35 -17.71 32.48 17.24
CA LEU A 35 -18.80 32.73 18.20
C LEU A 35 -19.90 31.67 18.03
N GLY A 36 -20.10 30.84 19.05
CA GLY A 36 -21.13 29.79 19.05
C GLY A 36 -20.82 28.55 18.18
N SER A 37 -19.67 28.49 17.54
CA SER A 37 -19.32 27.36 16.67
C SER A 37 -18.16 26.58 17.27
N TYR A 38 -18.33 25.26 17.42
CA TYR A 38 -17.39 24.38 18.07
C TYR A 38 -17.20 23.13 17.22
N TYR A 39 -15.95 22.65 17.15
CA TYR A 39 -15.57 21.45 16.42
C TYR A 39 -14.99 20.42 17.37
N PHE A 40 -15.49 19.20 17.28
CA PHE A 40 -15.02 18.05 18.04
C PHE A 40 -14.53 16.99 17.08
N SER A 41 -13.32 16.53 17.31
CA SER A 41 -12.77 15.39 16.59
C SER A 41 -12.38 14.31 17.59
N PHE A 42 -12.77 13.08 17.31
CA PHE A 42 -12.36 11.94 18.11
C PHE A 42 -12.23 10.69 17.24
N TYR A 43 -11.32 9.83 17.67
CA TYR A 43 -11.05 8.60 16.95
C TYR A 43 -12.02 7.50 17.41
N ALA A 44 -12.82 6.99 16.48
CA ALA A 44 -13.87 6.01 16.78
C ALA A 44 -13.31 4.64 17.18
N GLY A 45 -12.14 4.25 16.70
CA GLY A 45 -11.48 2.98 17.05
C GLY A 45 -11.06 2.87 18.50
N SER A 46 -11.04 3.98 19.26
CA SER A 46 -10.77 3.98 20.70
C SER A 46 -12.03 3.95 21.58
N LEU A 47 -13.20 3.71 21.00
CA LEU A 47 -14.49 3.75 21.70
C LEU A 47 -15.14 2.37 21.73
N PRO A 48 -15.98 2.07 22.74
CA PRO A 48 -16.78 0.85 22.76
C PRO A 48 -17.77 0.79 21.59
N LYS A 49 -18.20 -0.42 21.20
CA LYS A 49 -19.06 -0.68 20.03
C LYS A 49 -20.30 0.20 19.93
N LEU A 50 -20.89 0.59 21.04
CA LEU A 50 -22.03 1.48 21.13
C LEU A 50 -21.74 2.56 22.16
N ALA A 51 -21.68 3.82 21.74
CA ALA A 51 -21.53 4.97 22.62
C ALA A 51 -22.68 5.95 22.40
N LYS A 52 -23.30 6.38 23.49
CA LYS A 52 -24.26 7.47 23.45
C LYS A 52 -23.52 8.80 23.52
N LEU A 53 -23.77 9.66 22.54
CA LEU A 53 -23.29 11.03 22.54
C LEU A 53 -24.27 11.93 23.33
N THR A 54 -23.76 12.60 24.34
CA THR A 54 -24.52 13.64 25.05
C THR A 54 -23.68 14.91 25.06
N ALA A 55 -24.18 15.97 24.44
CA ALA A 55 -23.57 17.29 24.51
C ALA A 55 -24.23 18.07 25.67
N ILE A 56 -23.42 18.55 26.60
CA ILE A 56 -23.86 19.44 27.67
C ILE A 56 -23.26 20.80 27.38
N ILE A 57 -24.13 21.79 27.14
CA ILE A 57 -23.74 23.19 26.93
C ILE A 57 -24.31 24.03 28.05
N ARG A 58 -23.46 24.80 28.73
CA ARG A 58 -23.84 25.72 29.77
C ARG A 58 -23.91 27.14 29.22
N GLY A 59 -25.10 27.69 29.14
CA GLY A 59 -25.34 29.11 28.91
C GLY A 59 -25.34 29.91 30.20
N LYS A 60 -25.32 31.25 30.10
CA LYS A 60 -25.19 32.20 31.23
C LYS A 60 -26.28 32.03 32.30
N ASP A 61 -27.51 31.65 31.91
CA ASP A 61 -28.67 31.56 32.77
C ASP A 61 -29.39 30.20 32.72
N PHE A 62 -28.86 29.20 32.01
CA PHE A 62 -29.51 27.88 31.88
C PHE A 62 -28.54 26.75 31.49
N MET A 63 -28.84 25.56 31.94
CA MET A 63 -28.25 24.33 31.47
C MET A 63 -29.18 23.73 30.42
N GLN A 64 -28.73 23.69 29.17
CA GLN A 64 -29.47 23.03 28.13
C GLN A 64 -28.77 21.73 27.73
N SER A 65 -29.46 20.62 27.92
CA SER A 65 -29.10 19.37 27.30
C SER A 65 -29.66 19.38 25.88
N ILE A 66 -28.80 19.56 24.90
CA ILE A 66 -29.25 19.52 23.49
C ILE A 66 -29.44 18.09 23.09
N ARG A 67 -30.69 17.64 23.01
CA ARG A 67 -31.08 16.55 22.13
C ARG A 67 -31.32 17.18 20.76
N ASN A 68 -30.33 17.13 19.91
CA ASN A 68 -30.55 17.51 18.53
C ASN A 68 -31.13 16.32 17.77
N SER A 69 -32.22 16.53 17.06
CA SER A 69 -32.91 15.52 16.24
C SER A 69 -32.04 15.03 15.06
N SER A 70 -30.91 15.68 14.77
CA SER A 70 -29.93 15.27 13.76
C SER A 70 -28.77 14.45 14.31
N PHE A 71 -28.65 14.29 15.63
CA PHE A 71 -27.69 13.35 16.21
C PHE A 71 -28.36 11.98 16.33
N PRO A 72 -27.78 10.94 15.77
CA PRO A 72 -28.25 9.59 16.08
C PRO A 72 -28.09 9.39 17.60
N ASP A 73 -29.14 8.87 18.26
CA ASP A 73 -29.11 8.58 19.71
C ASP A 73 -27.96 7.63 20.07
N PHE A 74 -27.46 6.91 19.05
CA PHE A 74 -26.32 6.01 19.16
C PHE A 74 -25.47 6.10 17.87
N ILE A 75 -24.17 6.20 18.02
CA ILE A 75 -23.23 5.94 16.95
C ILE A 75 -22.90 4.46 17.02
N ASN A 76 -23.26 3.71 16.00
CA ASN A 76 -22.81 2.32 15.85
C ASN A 76 -21.34 2.35 15.42
N LEU A 77 -20.45 2.14 16.38
CA LEU A 77 -18.99 2.13 16.13
C LEU A 77 -18.52 0.84 15.49
N SER A 78 -19.38 -0.16 15.32
CA SER A 78 -19.02 -1.39 14.59
C SER A 78 -18.69 -1.12 13.11
N ASP A 79 -19.18 -0.01 12.56
CA ASP A 79 -18.91 0.41 11.18
C ASP A 79 -17.56 1.15 11.04
N PHE A 80 -16.99 1.58 12.18
CA PHE A 80 -15.69 2.24 12.25
C PHE A 80 -14.61 1.22 12.60
N LYS A 81 -14.20 0.41 11.62
CA LYS A 81 -13.07 -0.48 11.79
C LYS A 81 -11.78 0.33 11.63
N PRO A 82 -10.83 0.21 12.57
CA PRO A 82 -9.49 0.72 12.32
C PRO A 82 -8.94 0.04 11.08
N SER A 83 -8.13 0.75 10.31
CA SER A 83 -7.47 0.21 9.12
C SER A 83 -5.95 0.31 9.32
N PRO A 84 -5.36 -0.54 10.16
CA PRO A 84 -3.93 -0.50 10.42
C PRO A 84 -3.13 -0.94 9.20
N GLU A 85 -2.05 -0.24 8.91
CA GLU A 85 -1.01 -0.73 8.01
C GLU A 85 -0.10 -1.65 8.81
N ILE A 86 -0.22 -2.96 8.61
CA ILE A 86 0.58 -3.98 9.28
C ILE A 86 1.73 -4.35 8.36
N SER A 87 2.96 -4.17 8.82
CA SER A 87 4.17 -4.49 8.07
C SER A 87 5.02 -5.47 8.87
N LEU A 88 5.40 -6.57 8.24
CA LEU A 88 6.32 -7.55 8.78
C LEU A 88 7.30 -7.97 7.70
N TRP A 89 8.59 -7.90 8.01
CA TRP A 89 9.59 -8.60 7.23
C TRP A 89 10.61 -9.27 8.15
N ALA A 90 11.14 -10.38 7.70
CA ALA A 90 12.23 -11.07 8.36
C ALA A 90 13.16 -11.67 7.31
N ALA A 91 14.45 -11.67 7.61
CA ALA A 91 15.49 -12.25 6.77
C ALA A 91 16.56 -12.88 7.65
N LYS A 92 17.15 -14.01 7.20
CA LYS A 92 18.30 -14.57 7.91
C LYS A 92 19.54 -13.72 7.64
N ASN A 93 20.26 -13.41 8.70
CA ASN A 93 21.57 -12.78 8.65
C ASN A 93 22.68 -13.82 8.34
N SER A 94 23.94 -13.38 8.28
CA SER A 94 25.08 -14.26 8.02
C SER A 94 25.32 -15.33 9.07
N ALA A 95 24.82 -15.14 10.29
CA ALA A 95 24.87 -16.14 11.38
C ALA A 95 23.71 -17.16 11.30
N GLY A 96 22.78 -17.03 10.36
CA GLY A 96 21.62 -17.88 10.22
C GLY A 96 20.46 -17.53 11.14
N GLU A 97 20.53 -16.41 11.86
CA GLU A 97 19.48 -15.93 12.74
C GLU A 97 18.55 -14.97 11.99
N TYR A 98 17.24 -14.99 12.32
CA TYR A 98 16.30 -14.05 11.74
C TYR A 98 16.43 -12.65 12.36
N GLU A 99 16.78 -11.70 11.53
CA GLU A 99 16.53 -10.29 11.78
C GLU A 99 15.13 -9.96 11.27
N TYR A 100 14.34 -9.20 12.02
CA TYR A 100 12.98 -8.87 11.62
C TYR A 100 12.56 -7.48 12.06
N LYS A 101 11.62 -6.92 11.31
CA LYS A 101 10.90 -5.69 11.67
C LYS A 101 9.41 -5.97 11.59
N TYR A 102 8.73 -5.67 12.68
CA TYR A 102 7.29 -5.68 12.76
C TYR A 102 6.82 -4.29 13.17
N SER A 103 5.86 -3.76 12.45
CA SER A 103 5.26 -2.47 12.78
C SER A 103 3.79 -2.44 12.44
N VAL A 104 3.03 -1.72 13.26
CA VAL A 104 1.62 -1.41 13.04
C VAL A 104 1.49 0.10 13.03
N LYS A 105 1.09 0.65 11.89
CA LYS A 105 0.80 2.07 11.76
C LYS A 105 -0.71 2.23 11.77
N THR A 106 -1.23 2.87 12.80
CA THR A 106 -2.67 3.05 13.02
C THR A 106 -2.90 4.32 13.84
N ASP A 107 -4.08 4.91 13.65
CA ASP A 107 -4.55 6.04 14.47
C ASP A 107 -5.22 5.58 15.78
N ALA A 108 -5.29 4.27 16.03
CA ALA A 108 -5.87 3.67 17.23
C ALA A 108 -4.82 3.08 18.16
N ASP A 109 -5.10 3.12 19.47
CA ASP A 109 -4.29 2.40 20.45
C ASP A 109 -4.62 0.90 20.37
N LEU A 110 -3.93 0.21 19.49
CA LEU A 110 -4.07 -1.23 19.28
C LEU A 110 -2.88 -1.98 19.82
N VAL A 111 -3.14 -2.99 20.65
CA VAL A 111 -2.13 -3.92 21.16
C VAL A 111 -2.35 -5.28 20.53
N LEU A 112 -1.29 -5.86 19.96
CA LEU A 112 -1.33 -7.20 19.38
C LEU A 112 -1.70 -8.21 20.46
N SER A 113 -2.77 -8.96 20.25
CA SER A 113 -3.22 -10.04 21.16
C SER A 113 -2.81 -11.41 20.65
N SER A 114 -2.92 -11.65 19.34
CA SER A 114 -2.50 -12.91 18.75
C SER A 114 -2.31 -12.81 17.24
N ILE A 115 -1.55 -13.74 16.67
CA ILE A 115 -1.40 -13.96 15.25
C ILE A 115 -1.76 -15.42 14.98
N SER A 116 -2.70 -15.70 14.10
CA SER A 116 -3.09 -17.06 13.73
C SER A 116 -2.71 -17.38 12.31
N THR A 117 -2.17 -18.56 12.09
CA THR A 117 -2.13 -19.27 10.80
C THR A 117 -3.25 -20.32 10.79
N PRO A 118 -3.52 -21.00 9.68
CA PRO A 118 -4.48 -22.12 9.68
C PRO A 118 -4.13 -23.23 10.69
N GLU A 119 -2.86 -23.37 11.06
CA GLU A 119 -2.36 -24.49 11.87
C GLU A 119 -2.02 -24.11 13.32
N SER A 120 -1.73 -22.82 13.59
CA SER A 120 -1.19 -22.40 14.88
C SER A 120 -1.54 -20.97 15.25
N THR A 121 -1.46 -20.65 16.53
CA THR A 121 -1.66 -19.29 17.06
C THR A 121 -0.45 -18.87 17.88
N PHE A 122 0.00 -17.65 17.70
CA PHE A 122 1.18 -17.04 18.30
C PHE A 122 0.80 -15.74 19.02
N THR A 123 1.53 -15.39 20.06
CA THR A 123 1.34 -14.14 20.79
C THR A 123 2.28 -13.04 20.34
N GLN A 124 3.37 -13.39 19.65
CA GLN A 124 4.38 -12.46 19.17
C GLN A 124 4.78 -12.76 17.71
N ALA A 125 5.14 -11.71 16.98
CA ALA A 125 5.64 -11.85 15.61
C ALA A 125 6.90 -12.72 15.52
N LYS A 126 7.76 -12.70 16.53
CA LYS A 126 8.96 -13.54 16.62
C LYS A 126 8.63 -15.04 16.58
N GLU A 127 7.63 -15.46 17.33
CA GLU A 127 7.18 -16.87 17.38
C GLU A 127 6.66 -17.33 16.02
N LEU A 128 5.86 -16.48 15.36
CA LEU A 128 5.37 -16.73 13.99
C LEU A 128 6.56 -16.92 13.04
N ILE A 129 7.53 -15.99 13.04
CA ILE A 129 8.70 -16.05 12.16
C ILE A 129 9.49 -17.34 12.35
N GLN A 130 9.75 -17.72 13.61
CA GLN A 130 10.45 -18.96 13.93
C GLN A 130 9.69 -20.21 13.45
N ASN A 131 8.38 -20.20 13.57
CA ASN A 131 7.54 -21.29 13.08
C ASN A 131 7.54 -21.37 11.55
N MET A 132 7.43 -20.22 10.87
CA MET A 132 7.43 -20.15 9.41
C MET A 132 8.78 -20.54 8.76
N GLU A 133 9.85 -20.62 9.53
CA GLU A 133 11.14 -21.15 9.02
C GLU A 133 10.99 -22.50 8.33
N ASN A 134 10.15 -23.35 8.89
CA ASN A 134 9.93 -24.72 8.40
C ASN A 134 8.85 -24.82 7.30
N PHE A 135 8.20 -23.71 6.96
CA PHE A 135 7.17 -23.71 5.93
C PHE A 135 7.80 -23.75 4.54
N PRO A 136 7.17 -24.41 3.55
CA PRO A 136 7.58 -24.31 2.17
C PRO A 136 7.53 -22.87 1.65
N ASP A 137 8.21 -22.60 0.54
CA ASP A 137 8.04 -21.33 -0.16
C ASP A 137 6.60 -21.19 -0.64
N GLY A 138 5.97 -20.04 -0.37
CA GLY A 138 4.58 -19.82 -0.72
C GLY A 138 3.95 -18.61 -0.03
N MET A 139 2.67 -18.42 -0.31
CA MET A 139 1.84 -17.38 0.30
C MET A 139 0.96 -17.98 1.37
N TYR A 140 0.89 -17.31 2.52
CA TYR A 140 0.17 -17.75 3.70
C TYR A 140 -0.81 -16.67 4.16
N ASN A 141 -2.05 -17.07 4.41
CA ASN A 141 -3.04 -16.20 5.04
C ASN A 141 -2.85 -16.26 6.56
N THR A 142 -2.68 -15.12 7.17
CA THR A 142 -2.57 -14.98 8.62
C THR A 142 -3.61 -13.99 9.12
N VAL A 143 -4.05 -14.16 10.36
CA VAL A 143 -4.98 -13.24 11.00
C VAL A 143 -4.29 -12.62 12.21
N PHE A 144 -4.09 -11.32 12.14
CA PHE A 144 -3.57 -10.52 13.24
C PHE A 144 -4.74 -9.99 14.06
N ARG A 145 -4.77 -10.29 15.36
CA ARG A 145 -5.79 -9.81 16.29
C ARG A 145 -5.19 -8.81 17.25
N PHE A 146 -5.93 -7.74 17.45
CA PHE A 146 -5.54 -6.64 18.30
C PHE A 146 -6.66 -6.34 19.30
N LEU A 147 -6.27 -5.94 20.49
CA LEU A 147 -7.18 -5.38 21.49
C LEU A 147 -6.96 -3.87 21.55
N ASN A 148 -8.05 -3.11 21.61
CA ASN A 148 -7.96 -1.70 21.99
C ASN A 148 -7.92 -1.58 23.54
N TYR A 149 -7.75 -0.35 24.02
CA TYR A 149 -7.73 -0.03 25.45
C TYR A 149 -8.98 -0.57 26.22
N TYR A 150 -10.09 -0.75 25.51
CA TYR A 150 -11.36 -1.23 26.12
C TYR A 150 -11.57 -2.74 25.99
N GLY A 151 -10.57 -3.49 25.54
CA GLY A 151 -10.65 -4.93 25.36
C GLY A 151 -11.48 -5.38 24.15
N MET A 152 -11.81 -4.48 23.22
CA MET A 152 -12.43 -4.90 21.96
C MET A 152 -11.40 -5.50 21.03
N GLU A 153 -11.73 -6.65 20.46
CA GLU A 153 -10.89 -7.35 19.50
C GLU A 153 -11.19 -6.91 18.07
N PHE A 154 -10.12 -6.65 17.33
CA PHE A 154 -10.14 -6.39 15.88
C PHE A 154 -9.25 -7.41 15.19
N SER A 155 -9.77 -7.99 14.11
CA SER A 155 -9.05 -8.98 13.32
C SER A 155 -8.76 -8.46 11.93
N PHE A 156 -7.52 -8.67 11.45
CA PHE A 156 -7.05 -8.23 10.14
C PHE A 156 -6.37 -9.38 9.41
N ASP A 157 -6.83 -9.63 8.20
CA ASP A 157 -6.20 -10.61 7.33
C ASP A 157 -4.92 -10.00 6.74
N VAL A 158 -3.80 -10.66 6.97
CA VAL A 158 -2.50 -10.28 6.45
C VAL A 158 -1.94 -11.45 5.65
N LYS A 159 -1.66 -11.21 4.38
CA LYS A 159 -0.92 -12.18 3.57
C LYS A 159 0.56 -12.06 3.85
N LEU A 160 1.20 -13.18 4.13
CA LEU A 160 2.65 -13.31 4.24
C LEU A 160 3.17 -14.17 3.11
N MET A 161 4.32 -13.83 2.60
CA MET A 161 5.08 -14.66 1.67
C MET A 161 6.32 -15.18 2.38
N LYS A 162 6.56 -16.48 2.27
CA LYS A 162 7.86 -17.08 2.52
C LYS A 162 8.52 -17.43 1.21
N ILE A 163 9.75 -16.99 1.04
CA ILE A 163 10.57 -17.28 -0.16
C ILE A 163 12.02 -17.40 0.29
N ALA A 164 12.60 -18.59 0.14
CA ALA A 164 13.87 -18.97 0.75
C ALA A 164 13.83 -18.65 2.27
N ASP A 165 14.69 -17.77 2.73
CA ASP A 165 14.76 -17.33 4.12
C ASP A 165 14.25 -15.89 4.35
N LEU A 166 13.43 -15.39 3.41
CA LEU A 166 12.64 -14.18 3.60
C LEU A 166 11.20 -14.51 3.99
N ILE A 167 10.68 -13.78 4.95
CA ILE A 167 9.27 -13.80 5.35
C ILE A 167 8.78 -12.35 5.33
N LEU A 168 7.80 -12.04 4.52
CA LEU A 168 7.36 -10.65 4.30
C LEU A 168 5.85 -10.55 4.16
N SER A 169 5.29 -9.44 4.64
CA SER A 169 3.99 -8.94 4.20
C SER A 169 4.15 -8.11 2.92
N GLU A 170 3.06 -7.89 2.22
CA GLU A 170 3.06 -7.09 0.98
C GLU A 170 3.67 -5.71 1.21
N ASN A 171 4.59 -5.29 0.37
CA ASN A 171 5.29 -3.99 0.44
C ASN A 171 6.01 -3.70 1.78
N SER A 172 6.39 -4.72 2.54
CA SER A 172 7.08 -4.53 3.82
C SER A 172 8.53 -4.05 3.68
N ILE A 173 9.17 -4.34 2.55
CA ILE A 173 10.48 -3.79 2.19
C ILE A 173 10.25 -2.68 1.17
N LYS A 174 10.49 -1.43 1.57
CA LYS A 174 10.29 -0.24 0.73
C LYS A 174 11.65 0.32 0.32
N THR A 175 11.74 0.77 -0.92
CA THR A 175 12.85 1.63 -1.36
C THR A 175 12.56 3.05 -0.90
N GLU A 176 13.48 3.64 -0.16
CA GLU A 176 13.39 5.03 0.24
C GLU A 176 13.68 5.95 -0.95
N PHE A 177 13.11 7.14 -0.94
CA PHE A 177 13.39 8.16 -1.95
C PHE A 177 13.33 9.55 -1.35
N GLU A 178 13.95 10.49 -2.04
CA GLU A 178 13.86 11.93 -1.80
C GLU A 178 13.14 12.58 -2.98
N GLU A 179 12.46 13.68 -2.71
CA GLU A 179 11.74 14.44 -3.72
C GLU A 179 12.44 15.79 -3.93
N GLU A 180 12.78 16.07 -5.17
CA GLU A 180 13.22 17.39 -5.61
C GLU A 180 12.05 18.09 -6.29
N LEU A 181 11.43 19.04 -5.58
CA LEU A 181 10.29 19.80 -6.11
C LEU A 181 10.72 20.67 -7.29
N ILE A 182 9.99 20.56 -8.39
CA ILE A 182 10.19 21.37 -9.61
C ILE A 182 9.09 22.43 -9.69
N ASP A 183 7.82 22.03 -9.58
CA ASP A 183 6.68 22.92 -9.81
C ASP A 183 5.38 22.34 -9.22
N TYR A 184 4.29 23.10 -9.35
CA TYR A 184 2.92 22.65 -9.17
C TYR A 184 2.14 22.91 -10.46
N TYR A 185 1.46 21.89 -10.97
CA TYR A 185 0.71 21.94 -12.21
C TYR A 185 -0.79 21.81 -11.96
N VAL A 186 -1.59 22.69 -12.55
CA VAL A 186 -3.05 22.58 -12.53
C VAL A 186 -3.51 21.82 -13.75
N VAL A 187 -4.10 20.65 -13.55
CA VAL A 187 -4.57 19.76 -14.62
C VAL A 187 -5.62 20.48 -15.48
N SER A 188 -5.41 20.47 -16.78
CA SER A 188 -6.33 21.00 -17.78
C SER A 188 -7.18 19.89 -18.44
N SER A 189 -8.23 20.27 -19.17
CA SER A 189 -9.02 19.28 -19.91
C SER A 189 -8.16 18.54 -20.93
N ASN A 190 -8.33 17.22 -21.01
CA ASN A 190 -7.58 16.29 -21.87
C ASN A 190 -6.09 16.10 -21.50
N ASP A 191 -5.66 16.55 -20.33
CA ASP A 191 -4.36 16.18 -19.81
C ASP A 191 -4.33 14.70 -19.41
N THR A 192 -3.14 14.13 -19.49
CA THR A 192 -2.81 12.83 -18.93
C THR A 192 -1.51 12.93 -18.14
N VAL A 193 -1.31 12.06 -17.18
CA VAL A 193 -0.05 12.02 -16.41
C VAL A 193 1.16 11.96 -17.35
N SER A 194 1.07 11.18 -18.44
CA SER A 194 2.15 11.06 -19.43
C SER A 194 2.43 12.36 -20.18
N LYS A 195 1.40 13.12 -20.59
CA LYS A 195 1.58 14.41 -21.24
C LYS A 195 2.23 15.43 -20.29
N ILE A 196 1.74 15.48 -19.05
CA ILE A 196 2.30 16.38 -18.03
C ILE A 196 3.76 16.02 -17.75
N ALA A 197 4.08 14.73 -17.57
CA ALA A 197 5.46 14.28 -17.36
C ALA A 197 6.39 14.70 -18.51
N THR A 198 5.92 14.57 -19.75
CA THR A 198 6.70 15.01 -20.93
C THR A 198 7.02 16.50 -20.91
N LEU A 199 6.09 17.38 -20.45
CA LEU A 199 6.34 18.81 -20.32
C LEU A 199 7.51 19.15 -19.40
N TYR A 200 7.71 18.35 -18.36
CA TYR A 200 8.75 18.55 -17.35
C TYR A 200 9.97 17.64 -17.52
N ASN A 201 10.02 16.88 -18.62
CA ASN A 201 11.07 15.88 -18.88
C ASN A 201 11.23 14.87 -17.74
N LEU A 202 10.10 14.42 -17.19
CA LEU A 202 10.01 13.42 -16.14
C LEU A 202 9.44 12.10 -16.67
N HIS A 203 9.66 11.02 -15.92
CA HIS A 203 8.92 9.78 -16.13
C HIS A 203 7.50 9.92 -15.52
N PRO A 204 6.44 9.42 -16.16
CA PRO A 204 5.06 9.48 -15.61
C PRO A 204 4.95 8.94 -14.18
N GLY A 205 5.72 7.90 -13.85
CA GLY A 205 5.78 7.32 -12.52
C GLY A 205 6.27 8.29 -11.44
N GLU A 206 7.10 9.29 -11.76
CA GLU A 206 7.56 10.29 -10.79
C GLU A 206 6.39 11.17 -10.33
N ILE A 207 5.52 11.59 -11.27
CA ILE A 207 4.29 12.33 -10.92
C ILE A 207 3.34 11.46 -10.09
N VAL A 208 3.20 10.18 -10.46
CA VAL A 208 2.38 9.22 -9.73
C VAL A 208 2.86 9.06 -8.28
N ILE A 209 4.16 8.90 -8.10
CA ILE A 209 4.79 8.75 -6.77
C ILE A 209 4.67 10.02 -5.95
N ALA A 210 5.02 11.17 -6.53
CA ALA A 210 4.99 12.46 -5.83
C ALA A 210 3.60 12.86 -5.32
N ASN A 211 2.53 12.34 -5.92
CA ASN A 211 1.13 12.67 -5.59
C ASN A 211 0.33 11.50 -5.02
N ASP A 212 0.96 10.37 -4.75
CA ASP A 212 0.29 9.12 -4.30
C ASP A 212 -0.94 8.74 -5.17
N ILE A 213 -0.80 8.90 -6.48
CA ILE A 213 -1.88 8.62 -7.43
C ILE A 213 -2.08 7.10 -7.54
N LYS A 214 -3.26 6.62 -7.16
CA LYS A 214 -3.58 5.18 -7.21
C LYS A 214 -3.91 4.71 -8.62
N ASP A 215 -4.53 5.56 -9.41
CA ASP A 215 -4.95 5.27 -10.79
C ASP A 215 -4.58 6.45 -11.69
N PRO A 216 -3.51 6.34 -12.49
CA PRO A 216 -3.04 7.43 -13.37
C PRO A 216 -4.05 7.85 -14.44
N SER A 217 -5.07 7.05 -14.70
CA SER A 217 -6.14 7.39 -15.63
C SER A 217 -7.19 8.34 -15.02
N LYS A 218 -7.14 8.54 -13.70
CA LYS A 218 -8.13 9.31 -12.93
C LYS A 218 -7.55 10.61 -12.38
N ILE A 219 -7.00 11.45 -13.22
CA ILE A 219 -6.73 12.86 -12.92
C ILE A 219 -7.85 13.74 -13.47
N PHE A 220 -8.14 14.87 -12.82
CA PHE A 220 -9.29 15.69 -13.14
C PHE A 220 -8.89 17.14 -13.40
N PRO A 221 -9.55 17.85 -14.35
CA PRO A 221 -9.34 19.27 -14.55
C PRO A 221 -9.51 20.05 -13.24
N GLY A 222 -8.56 20.95 -12.96
CA GLY A 222 -8.49 21.72 -11.71
C GLY A 222 -7.75 21.02 -10.57
N GLN A 223 -7.41 19.75 -10.69
CA GLN A 223 -6.55 19.07 -9.72
C GLN A 223 -5.14 19.69 -9.76
N VAL A 224 -4.57 19.95 -8.58
CA VAL A 224 -3.18 20.44 -8.48
C VAL A 224 -2.27 19.24 -8.26
N LEU A 225 -1.31 19.06 -9.15
CA LEU A 225 -0.29 18.03 -9.06
C LEU A 225 1.06 18.63 -8.66
N LYS A 226 1.70 18.05 -7.70
CA LYS A 226 3.11 18.30 -7.37
C LYS A 226 3.99 17.68 -8.46
N ILE A 227 4.85 18.48 -9.06
CA ILE A 227 5.82 18.04 -10.05
C ILE A 227 7.19 17.97 -9.35
N ALA A 228 7.67 16.77 -9.16
CA ALA A 228 8.92 16.53 -8.47
C ALA A 228 9.71 15.40 -9.15
N LYS A 229 11.03 15.54 -9.18
CA LYS A 229 11.93 14.45 -9.52
C LYS A 229 12.06 13.51 -8.33
N ILE A 230 12.01 12.21 -8.59
CA ILE A 230 12.15 11.18 -7.56
C ILE A 230 13.56 10.60 -7.58
N ILE A 231 14.27 10.76 -6.47
CA ILE A 231 15.65 10.27 -6.29
C ILE A 231 15.59 9.07 -5.35
N PHE A 232 15.56 7.87 -5.92
CA PHE A 232 15.54 6.64 -5.13
C PHE A 232 16.91 6.36 -4.49
N LYS A 233 16.88 5.95 -3.23
CA LYS A 233 18.02 5.36 -2.53
C LYS A 233 18.21 3.89 -2.94
N ASP A 234 19.26 3.27 -2.43
CA ASP A 234 19.49 1.85 -2.67
C ASP A 234 18.38 1.03 -2.00
N SER A 235 17.92 0.03 -2.73
CA SER A 235 16.89 -0.91 -2.27
C SER A 235 17.55 -2.18 -1.74
N PRO A 236 17.09 -2.71 -0.61
CA PRO A 236 17.51 -4.05 -0.16
C PRO A 236 17.21 -5.15 -1.17
N LEU A 237 16.19 -4.93 -2.02
CA LEU A 237 15.77 -5.85 -3.07
C LEU A 237 16.24 -5.34 -4.44
N SER A 238 16.76 -6.25 -5.25
CA SER A 238 17.10 -5.97 -6.63
C SER A 238 16.77 -7.15 -7.55
N ILE A 239 16.55 -6.84 -8.82
CA ILE A 239 16.28 -7.80 -9.87
C ILE A 239 17.40 -7.71 -10.90
N LYS A 240 17.96 -8.87 -11.30
CA LYS A 240 18.89 -8.95 -12.42
C LYS A 240 18.31 -9.88 -13.49
N ILE A 241 18.29 -9.43 -14.75
CA ILE A 241 17.70 -10.15 -15.87
C ILE A 241 18.78 -10.45 -16.89
N ASP A 242 19.15 -11.73 -17.01
CA ASP A 242 20.05 -12.22 -18.03
C ASP A 242 19.23 -12.57 -19.29
N ILE A 243 19.29 -11.71 -20.28
CA ILE A 243 18.55 -11.90 -21.52
C ILE A 243 19.18 -12.96 -22.43
N SER A 244 20.44 -13.36 -22.20
CA SER A 244 21.08 -14.46 -22.92
C SER A 244 20.56 -15.82 -22.45
N LYS A 245 20.27 -15.94 -21.14
CA LYS A 245 19.81 -17.18 -20.51
C LYS A 245 18.29 -17.24 -20.32
N ASN A 246 17.54 -16.18 -20.67
CA ASN A 246 16.11 -16.04 -20.37
C ASN A 246 15.80 -16.27 -18.90
N LYS A 247 16.62 -15.68 -18.01
CA LYS A 247 16.53 -15.83 -16.57
C LYS A 247 16.42 -14.48 -15.87
N MET A 248 15.60 -14.44 -14.82
CA MET A 248 15.50 -13.36 -13.87
C MET A 248 15.95 -13.87 -12.51
N TYR A 249 16.70 -13.06 -11.79
CA TYR A 249 17.24 -13.35 -10.47
C TYR A 249 16.77 -12.29 -9.50
N LEU A 250 16.15 -12.71 -8.39
CA LEU A 250 15.77 -11.84 -7.28
C LEU A 250 16.85 -11.91 -6.21
N TYR A 251 17.34 -10.74 -5.80
CA TYR A 251 18.35 -10.60 -4.73
C TYR A 251 17.78 -9.83 -3.54
N TYR A 252 18.21 -10.22 -2.35
CA TYR A 252 18.12 -9.43 -1.13
C TYR A 252 19.54 -9.03 -0.75
N TYR A 253 19.86 -7.73 -0.87
CA TYR A 253 21.24 -7.22 -0.96
C TYR A 253 22.02 -8.00 -2.04
N ASP A 254 23.15 -8.60 -1.70
CA ASP A 254 23.99 -9.38 -2.62
C ASP A 254 23.63 -10.88 -2.66
N ARG A 255 22.64 -11.31 -1.86
CA ARG A 255 22.26 -12.71 -1.74
C ARG A 255 21.16 -13.06 -2.73
N LEU A 256 21.42 -14.07 -3.56
CA LEU A 256 20.41 -14.63 -4.45
C LEU A 256 19.31 -15.34 -3.65
N ILE A 257 18.07 -14.89 -3.83
CA ILE A 257 16.89 -15.46 -3.16
C ILE A 257 16.22 -16.51 -4.05
N LYS A 258 15.95 -16.14 -5.30
CA LYS A 258 15.25 -17.01 -6.25
C LYS A 258 15.58 -16.63 -7.69
N ASN A 259 15.48 -17.60 -8.59
CA ASN A 259 15.51 -17.35 -10.02
C ASN A 259 14.20 -17.78 -10.68
N PHE A 260 13.90 -17.12 -11.79
CA PHE A 260 12.70 -17.35 -12.59
C PHE A 260 13.08 -17.50 -14.05
N THR A 261 12.32 -18.30 -14.78
CA THR A 261 12.43 -18.36 -16.23
C THR A 261 11.52 -17.30 -16.84
N VAL A 262 12.05 -16.52 -17.77
CA VAL A 262 11.34 -15.40 -18.40
C VAL A 262 11.36 -15.49 -19.91
N ALA A 263 10.40 -14.85 -20.58
CA ALA A 263 10.54 -14.57 -22.00
C ALA A 263 11.00 -13.11 -22.17
N VAL A 264 11.90 -12.88 -23.13
CA VAL A 264 12.49 -11.58 -23.41
C VAL A 264 12.29 -11.20 -24.89
N GLY A 265 12.72 -10.01 -25.26
CA GLY A 265 12.58 -9.49 -26.61
C GLY A 265 13.36 -10.29 -27.66
N THR A 266 12.79 -10.31 -28.87
CA THR A 266 13.49 -10.81 -30.07
C THR A 266 14.58 -9.81 -30.47
N SER A 267 15.63 -10.28 -31.13
CA SER A 267 16.63 -9.43 -31.81
C SER A 267 17.10 -8.24 -30.95
N ASP A 268 17.36 -8.51 -29.66
CA ASP A 268 17.83 -7.50 -28.71
C ASP A 268 16.88 -6.32 -28.42
N SER A 269 15.58 -6.50 -28.67
CA SER A 269 14.57 -5.50 -28.36
C SER A 269 14.36 -5.26 -26.85
N THR A 270 14.88 -6.13 -25.96
CA THR A 270 15.02 -5.82 -24.52
C THR A 270 16.39 -5.19 -24.30
N PRO A 271 16.49 -3.86 -24.13
CA PRO A 271 17.79 -3.21 -24.05
C PRO A 271 18.48 -3.50 -22.71
N PRO A 272 19.77 -3.86 -22.72
CA PRO A 272 20.57 -3.89 -21.49
C PRO A 272 20.63 -2.49 -20.84
N GLY A 273 20.66 -2.45 -19.52
CA GLY A 273 20.71 -1.19 -18.77
C GLY A 273 20.28 -1.34 -17.33
N GLU A 274 20.33 -0.22 -16.62
CA GLU A 274 19.87 -0.06 -15.25
C GLU A 274 18.51 0.64 -15.24
N TYR A 275 17.55 0.02 -14.63
CA TYR A 275 16.16 0.49 -14.55
C TYR A 275 15.67 0.45 -13.12
N ARG A 276 14.50 1.06 -12.89
CA ARG A 276 13.76 0.98 -11.63
C ARG A 276 12.29 0.69 -11.90
N ILE A 277 11.61 0.03 -10.96
CA ILE A 277 10.16 -0.14 -11.01
C ILE A 277 9.51 1.20 -10.65
N MET A 278 8.75 1.78 -11.59
CA MET A 278 8.17 3.12 -11.45
C MET A 278 6.66 3.11 -11.20
N TYR A 279 5.98 2.04 -11.62
CA TYR A 279 4.54 1.88 -11.45
C TYR A 279 4.20 0.39 -11.42
N ARG A 280 3.13 0.04 -10.72
CA ARG A 280 2.67 -1.34 -10.56
C ARG A 280 1.16 -1.38 -10.69
N GLU A 281 0.65 -2.38 -11.40
CA GLU A 281 -0.79 -2.57 -11.59
C GLU A 281 -1.17 -4.03 -11.46
N LYS A 282 -2.21 -4.29 -10.65
CA LYS A 282 -2.85 -5.59 -10.50
C LYS A 282 -4.01 -5.68 -11.49
N GLU A 283 -4.13 -6.83 -12.17
CA GLU A 283 -5.16 -7.06 -13.17
C GLU A 283 -5.23 -5.90 -14.20
N PRO A 284 -4.13 -5.61 -14.93
CA PRO A 284 -4.09 -4.48 -15.84
C PRO A 284 -5.03 -4.68 -17.03
N ALA A 285 -5.64 -3.58 -17.49
CA ALA A 285 -6.25 -3.54 -18.80
C ALA A 285 -5.17 -3.41 -19.88
N LEU A 286 -5.46 -3.88 -21.09
CA LEU A 286 -4.57 -3.72 -22.25
C LEU A 286 -5.28 -2.93 -23.34
N TYR A 287 -4.62 -1.84 -23.79
CA TYR A 287 -5.00 -1.15 -25.01
C TYR A 287 -4.08 -1.60 -26.13
N TRP A 288 -4.61 -2.28 -27.13
CA TRP A 288 -3.84 -2.85 -28.22
C TRP A 288 -4.50 -2.55 -29.56
N TYR A 289 -3.78 -1.87 -30.43
CA TYR A 289 -4.29 -1.41 -31.76
C TYR A 289 -5.64 -0.71 -31.70
N GLY A 290 -5.88 0.09 -30.66
CA GLY A 290 -7.13 0.84 -30.48
C GLY A 290 -8.26 0.05 -29.82
N GLU A 291 -8.05 -1.22 -29.52
CA GLU A 291 -9.02 -2.06 -28.78
C GLU A 291 -8.72 -2.06 -27.31
N TYR A 292 -9.79 -1.95 -26.51
CA TYR A 292 -9.74 -2.12 -25.06
C TYR A 292 -9.96 -3.59 -24.69
N ILE A 293 -8.96 -4.20 -24.10
CA ILE A 293 -9.02 -5.56 -23.57
C ILE A 293 -9.11 -5.46 -22.04
N ARG A 294 -10.24 -5.91 -21.49
CA ARG A 294 -10.52 -5.79 -20.05
C ARG A 294 -9.53 -6.60 -19.20
N PRO A 295 -9.33 -6.22 -17.92
CA PRO A 295 -8.61 -7.03 -16.95
C PRO A 295 -9.15 -8.46 -16.87
N GLY A 296 -8.26 -9.43 -16.63
CA GLY A 296 -8.62 -10.85 -16.48
C GLY A 296 -9.13 -11.54 -17.76
N SER A 297 -9.14 -10.83 -18.90
CA SER A 297 -9.52 -11.45 -20.19
C SER A 297 -8.48 -12.46 -20.62
N ILE A 298 -8.96 -13.59 -21.14
CA ILE A 298 -8.09 -14.66 -21.66
C ILE A 298 -7.22 -14.22 -22.86
N ILE A 299 -7.61 -13.16 -23.56
CA ILE A 299 -6.83 -12.55 -24.64
C ILE A 299 -5.89 -11.45 -24.16
N ASN A 300 -5.93 -11.07 -22.89
CA ASN A 300 -5.05 -10.05 -22.34
C ASN A 300 -3.61 -10.57 -22.24
N GLY A 301 -2.75 -10.12 -23.14
CA GLY A 301 -1.35 -10.54 -23.24
C GLY A 301 -0.45 -10.10 -22.08
N ILE A 302 -0.90 -9.14 -21.23
CA ILE A 302 -0.13 -8.64 -20.09
C ILE A 302 -0.29 -9.57 -18.87
N GLY A 303 -1.34 -10.41 -18.83
CA GLY A 303 -1.59 -11.30 -17.69
C GLY A 303 -2.05 -10.56 -16.44
N SER A 304 -1.69 -11.08 -15.25
CA SER A 304 -2.25 -10.65 -13.96
C SER A 304 -1.54 -9.45 -13.32
N ARG A 305 -0.34 -9.07 -13.78
CA ARG A 305 0.45 -7.97 -13.21
C ARG A 305 1.21 -7.21 -14.30
N TRP A 306 1.38 -5.91 -14.07
CA TRP A 306 2.25 -5.04 -14.83
C TRP A 306 3.17 -4.27 -13.89
N LEU A 307 4.48 -4.40 -14.06
CA LEU A 307 5.52 -3.67 -13.34
C LEU A 307 6.27 -2.82 -14.36
N GLN A 308 5.93 -1.54 -14.42
CA GLN A 308 6.54 -0.61 -15.38
C GLN A 308 7.95 -0.24 -14.94
N LEU A 309 8.89 -0.32 -15.88
CA LEU A 309 10.26 0.13 -15.69
C LEU A 309 10.43 1.62 -15.97
N SER A 310 11.52 2.21 -15.49
CA SER A 310 11.91 3.60 -15.78
C SER A 310 12.22 3.87 -17.26
N PHE A 311 12.21 2.85 -18.09
CA PHE A 311 12.24 3.00 -19.54
C PHE A 311 10.80 2.94 -20.07
N PRO A 312 10.31 4.00 -20.74
CA PRO A 312 8.92 4.09 -21.16
C PRO A 312 8.48 2.90 -22.04
N GLN A 313 7.27 2.40 -21.80
CA GLN A 313 6.66 1.26 -22.50
C GLN A 313 7.29 -0.10 -22.24
N TYR A 314 8.34 -0.20 -21.40
CA TYR A 314 8.92 -1.47 -20.98
C TYR A 314 8.47 -1.86 -19.59
N GLY A 315 8.26 -3.13 -19.39
CA GLY A 315 7.83 -3.66 -18.10
C GLY A 315 8.09 -5.15 -17.94
N ILE A 316 7.90 -5.59 -16.71
CA ILE A 316 7.84 -7.00 -16.33
C ILE A 316 6.37 -7.33 -16.12
N HIS A 317 5.86 -8.37 -16.77
CA HIS A 317 4.44 -8.68 -16.69
C HIS A 317 4.14 -10.17 -16.84
N GLY A 318 2.91 -10.54 -16.52
CA GLY A 318 2.41 -11.90 -16.75
C GLY A 318 2.19 -12.23 -18.22
N THR A 319 1.45 -13.28 -18.50
CA THR A 319 1.15 -13.67 -19.88
C THR A 319 -0.12 -14.53 -19.95
N ASN A 320 -0.83 -14.43 -21.06
CA ASN A 320 -1.86 -15.38 -21.46
C ASN A 320 -1.30 -16.56 -22.31
N LYS A 321 0.02 -16.55 -22.57
CA LYS A 321 0.71 -17.60 -23.36
C LYS A 321 1.87 -18.20 -22.56
N PRO A 322 1.60 -18.99 -21.52
CA PRO A 322 2.65 -19.53 -20.65
C PRO A 322 3.67 -20.42 -21.38
N TRP A 323 3.31 -21.02 -22.50
CA TRP A 323 4.22 -21.83 -23.35
C TRP A 323 5.30 -21.02 -24.09
N GLU A 324 5.22 -19.69 -24.04
CA GLU A 324 6.23 -18.78 -24.61
C GLU A 324 7.33 -18.44 -23.61
N ILE A 325 7.16 -18.73 -22.31
CA ILE A 325 8.17 -18.49 -21.28
C ILE A 325 9.43 -19.33 -21.57
N GLY A 326 10.58 -18.71 -21.41
CA GLY A 326 11.89 -19.28 -21.76
C GLY A 326 12.33 -18.98 -23.20
N LYS A 327 11.55 -18.22 -23.98
CA LYS A 327 11.85 -17.89 -25.37
C LYS A 327 12.14 -16.41 -25.58
N ARG A 328 12.77 -16.08 -26.70
CA ARG A 328 13.01 -14.69 -27.15
C ARG A 328 11.96 -14.33 -28.20
N ILE A 329 10.83 -13.77 -27.75
CA ILE A 329 9.65 -13.59 -28.60
C ILE A 329 8.87 -12.29 -28.37
N SER A 330 9.20 -11.53 -27.32
CA SER A 330 8.49 -10.28 -27.01
C SER A 330 9.02 -9.12 -27.89
N HIS A 331 8.31 -7.98 -27.86
CA HIS A 331 8.75 -6.74 -28.48
C HIS A 331 9.67 -5.92 -27.57
N GLY A 332 10.11 -6.51 -26.42
CA GLY A 332 11.04 -5.89 -25.49
C GLY A 332 10.68 -6.06 -24.03
N CYS A 333 9.40 -6.20 -23.69
CA CYS A 333 8.96 -6.47 -22.32
C CYS A 333 9.45 -7.86 -21.84
N ILE A 334 9.57 -7.99 -20.54
CA ILE A 334 9.92 -9.23 -19.85
C ILE A 334 8.64 -9.93 -19.43
N ARG A 335 8.40 -11.14 -19.94
CA ARG A 335 7.22 -11.94 -19.61
C ARG A 335 7.55 -13.04 -18.62
N MET A 336 6.64 -13.21 -17.65
CA MET A 336 6.72 -14.25 -16.61
C MET A 336 5.45 -15.10 -16.61
N PHE A 337 5.48 -16.27 -15.98
CA PHE A 337 4.25 -16.92 -15.56
C PHE A 337 3.48 -15.98 -14.63
N ASN A 338 2.14 -16.00 -14.70
CA ASN A 338 1.31 -15.14 -13.85
C ASN A 338 1.60 -15.35 -12.36
N PHE A 339 1.74 -16.60 -11.93
CA PHE A 339 2.11 -16.94 -10.56
C PHE A 339 3.46 -16.33 -10.13
N ASP A 340 4.46 -16.35 -11.01
CA ASP A 340 5.79 -15.82 -10.70
C ASP A 340 5.79 -14.29 -10.62
N VAL A 341 5.12 -13.61 -11.55
CA VAL A 341 5.04 -12.14 -11.51
C VAL A 341 4.22 -11.65 -10.32
N GLU A 342 3.24 -12.42 -9.85
CA GLU A 342 2.48 -12.14 -8.63
C GLU A 342 3.37 -12.23 -7.38
N GLN A 343 4.30 -13.18 -7.33
CA GLN A 343 5.30 -13.25 -6.26
C GLN A 343 6.23 -12.02 -6.30
N ILE A 344 6.74 -11.67 -7.48
CA ILE A 344 7.60 -10.50 -7.64
C ILE A 344 6.84 -9.23 -7.24
N ASP A 345 5.61 -9.02 -7.74
CA ASP A 345 4.77 -7.88 -7.38
C ASP A 345 4.53 -7.78 -5.86
N PHE A 346 4.35 -8.90 -5.19
CA PHE A 346 4.15 -8.93 -3.73
C PHE A 346 5.39 -8.47 -2.95
N ILE A 347 6.58 -8.80 -3.44
CA ILE A 347 7.86 -8.60 -2.75
C ILE A 347 8.44 -7.22 -3.00
N VAL A 348 8.44 -6.77 -4.27
CA VAL A 348 9.14 -5.55 -4.68
C VAL A 348 8.33 -4.29 -4.40
N SER A 349 9.03 -3.17 -4.25
CA SER A 349 8.43 -1.84 -4.10
C SER A 349 8.74 -0.95 -5.32
N LEU A 350 8.09 0.20 -5.38
CA LEU A 350 8.53 1.26 -6.31
C LEU A 350 9.97 1.64 -6.00
N GLY A 351 10.76 1.91 -7.01
CA GLY A 351 12.18 2.20 -6.91
C GLY A 351 13.09 0.96 -6.84
N THR A 352 12.55 -0.27 -6.74
CA THR A 352 13.38 -1.48 -6.80
C THR A 352 14.21 -1.48 -8.07
N GLN A 353 15.52 -1.69 -7.92
CA GLN A 353 16.48 -1.71 -9.03
C GLN A 353 16.30 -2.95 -9.91
N VAL A 354 16.37 -2.75 -11.22
CA VAL A 354 16.28 -3.80 -12.24
C VAL A 354 17.44 -3.63 -13.22
N THR A 355 18.38 -4.57 -13.18
CA THR A 355 19.52 -4.62 -14.11
C THR A 355 19.21 -5.62 -15.23
N VAL A 356 19.23 -5.16 -16.46
CA VAL A 356 19.14 -6.02 -17.65
C VAL A 356 20.53 -6.15 -18.29
N TYR A 357 20.99 -7.37 -18.50
CA TYR A 357 22.32 -7.61 -19.05
C TYR A 357 22.36 -8.83 -19.96
N LYS A 358 23.43 -8.95 -20.73
CA LYS A 358 23.80 -10.14 -21.46
C LYS A 358 25.02 -10.77 -20.78
N SER A 359 24.88 -12.02 -20.33
CA SER A 359 26.08 -12.77 -19.96
C SER A 359 26.87 -13.13 -21.22
N GLU A 360 28.19 -13.07 -21.13
CA GLU A 360 29.06 -13.65 -22.13
C GLU A 360 28.82 -15.16 -22.17
N GLY A 361 28.66 -15.70 -23.36
CA GLY A 361 28.44 -17.14 -23.52
C GLY A 361 29.67 -17.91 -22.99
N GLU A 362 29.42 -18.93 -22.17
CA GLU A 362 30.41 -19.96 -21.89
C GLU A 362 30.62 -20.81 -23.13
#